data_597ca90b93a3ac810a96525a064ec192
#
_entry.id   597ca90b93a3ac810a96525a064ec192
#
_cell.length_a   1.000
_cell.length_b   1.000
_cell.length_c   1.000
_cell.angle_alpha   90.00
_cell.angle_beta   90.00
_cell.angle_gamma   90.00
#
_symmetry.space_group_name_H-M   'P 1'
#
loop_
_entity.id
_entity.type
_entity.pdbx_description
1 polymer ?
#
loop_
_entity_poly.entity_id
_entity_poly.type
_entity_poly.pdbx_seq_one_letter_code
_entity_poly.pdbx_strand_id
1 'polypeptide(L)'
;MLNGLDEGIKVQISTTITGAESPKLVLESVQNIFPDFTANECAEPEFGVSTNYHWINEHISLNNFLQMVHKQAILDTALDVMSMKLKNHKTSFQLLRQASIANKIAFNLEQGNPLGGVINVELSGDNIADWLEAATWHKG
;
A
#
# COMPACT_ATOMS: atom_id res chain seq x y z
N MET A 1 -16.90 8.20 4.29
CA MET A 1 -15.48 8.38 3.91
C MET A 1 -15.16 7.57 2.66
N LEU A 2 -14.35 8.10 1.79
CA LEU A 2 -13.95 7.42 0.57
C LEU A 2 -13.13 6.15 0.88
N ASN A 3 -13.30 5.12 0.10
CA ASN A 3 -12.55 3.87 0.26
C ASN A 3 -11.99 3.33 -1.06
N GLY A 4 -12.23 4.04 -2.17
CA GLY A 4 -11.83 3.64 -3.50
C GLY A 4 -12.80 2.65 -4.15
N LEU A 5 -13.17 1.59 -3.45
CA LEU A 5 -14.02 0.53 -4.01
C LEU A 5 -15.41 1.03 -4.35
N ASP A 6 -16.04 1.79 -3.46
CA ASP A 6 -17.40 2.32 -3.67
C ASP A 6 -17.43 3.42 -4.73
N GLU A 7 -16.29 4.04 -5.02
CA GLU A 7 -16.15 5.10 -6.02
C GLU A 7 -15.68 4.58 -7.38
N GLY A 8 -15.61 3.26 -7.56
CA GLY A 8 -15.22 2.65 -8.83
C GLY A 8 -13.72 2.60 -9.09
N ILE A 9 -12.91 2.82 -8.08
CA ILE A 9 -11.45 2.72 -8.19
C ILE A 9 -11.03 1.26 -7.98
N LYS A 10 -10.23 0.73 -8.89
CA LYS A 10 -9.63 -0.59 -8.72
C LYS A 10 -8.38 -0.44 -7.86
N VAL A 11 -8.31 -1.22 -6.80
CA VAL A 11 -7.21 -1.17 -5.83
C VAL A 11 -6.51 -2.53 -5.82
N GLN A 12 -5.19 -2.50 -6.05
CA GLN A 12 -4.36 -3.71 -5.96
C GLN A 12 -3.23 -3.45 -4.98
N ILE A 13 -3.12 -4.31 -3.99
CA ILE A 13 -2.08 -4.24 -2.97
C ILE A 13 -1.18 -5.47 -3.13
N SER A 14 0.12 -5.26 -3.18
CA SER A 14 1.07 -6.37 -3.29
C SER A 14 2.32 -6.12 -2.46
N THR A 15 2.96 -7.20 -2.08
CA THR A 15 4.25 -7.15 -1.41
C THR A 15 5.04 -8.40 -1.74
N THR A 16 6.36 -8.29 -1.72
CA THR A 16 7.26 -9.42 -1.94
C THR A 16 7.94 -9.79 -0.64
N ILE A 17 7.94 -11.09 -0.31
CA ILE A 17 8.62 -11.63 0.86
C ILE A 17 9.88 -12.31 0.38
N THR A 18 11.03 -11.90 0.89
CA THR A 18 12.31 -12.43 0.45
C THR A 18 13.05 -13.14 1.56
N GLY A 19 13.75 -14.21 1.20
CA GLY A 19 14.75 -14.84 2.04
C GLY A 19 14.27 -15.24 3.42
N ALA A 20 14.90 -14.65 4.44
CA ALA A 20 14.65 -14.98 5.83
C ALA A 20 13.53 -14.16 6.49
N GLU A 21 12.77 -13.40 5.71
CA GLU A 21 11.66 -12.63 6.26
C GLU A 21 10.55 -13.54 6.80
N SER A 22 9.95 -13.17 7.93
CA SER A 22 8.84 -13.91 8.49
C SER A 22 7.55 -13.57 7.75
N PRO A 23 6.89 -14.54 7.10
CA PRO A 23 5.61 -14.27 6.43
C PRO A 23 4.56 -13.68 7.37
N LYS A 24 4.53 -14.15 8.63
CA LYS A 24 3.59 -13.64 9.63
C LYS A 24 3.81 -12.15 9.91
N LEU A 25 5.06 -11.73 10.08
CA LEU A 25 5.38 -10.32 10.35
C LEU A 25 5.11 -9.44 9.12
N VAL A 26 5.39 -9.95 7.92
CA VAL A 26 5.07 -9.22 6.70
C VAL A 26 3.56 -9.04 6.57
N LEU A 27 2.79 -10.08 6.82
CA LEU A 27 1.32 -9.99 6.77
C LEU A 27 0.81 -8.96 7.78
N GLU A 28 1.30 -8.99 9.02
CA GLU A 28 0.91 -8.00 10.05
C GLU A 28 1.22 -6.57 9.59
N SER A 29 2.40 -6.36 8.98
CA SER A 29 2.77 -5.03 8.51
C SER A 29 1.82 -4.50 7.44
N VAL A 30 1.40 -5.36 6.51
CA VAL A 30 0.44 -4.95 5.48
C VAL A 30 -0.94 -4.73 6.09
N GLN A 31 -1.39 -5.61 6.98
CA GLN A 31 -2.72 -5.51 7.60
C GLN A 31 -2.85 -4.31 8.52
N ASN A 32 -1.75 -3.78 9.05
CA ASN A 32 -1.81 -2.54 9.85
C ASN A 32 -2.33 -1.36 9.05
N ILE A 33 -2.10 -1.35 7.74
CA ILE A 33 -2.59 -0.28 6.84
C ILE A 33 -3.82 -0.76 6.06
N PHE A 34 -3.81 -1.99 5.60
CA PHE A 34 -4.88 -2.59 4.80
C PHE A 34 -5.41 -3.83 5.52
N PRO A 35 -6.34 -3.66 6.48
CA PRO A 35 -6.80 -4.78 7.31
C PRO A 35 -7.43 -5.94 6.55
N ASP A 36 -7.96 -5.67 5.36
CA ASP A 36 -8.61 -6.70 4.53
C ASP A 36 -7.62 -7.55 3.72
N PHE A 37 -6.34 -7.20 3.76
CA PHE A 37 -5.32 -7.93 3.03
C PHE A 37 -5.16 -9.34 3.60
N THR A 38 -5.08 -10.32 2.71
CA THR A 38 -4.87 -11.72 3.09
C THR A 38 -3.62 -12.27 2.40
N ALA A 39 -2.93 -13.19 3.07
CA ALA A 39 -1.80 -13.86 2.48
C ALA A 39 -2.26 -14.86 1.42
N ASN A 40 -1.63 -14.83 0.24
CA ASN A 40 -1.76 -15.93 -0.71
C ASN A 40 -1.07 -17.17 -0.12
N GLU A 41 -1.32 -18.33 -0.69
CA GLU A 41 -0.67 -19.55 -0.21
C GLU A 41 0.84 -19.36 -0.13
N CYS A 42 1.38 -19.59 1.06
CA CYS A 42 2.79 -19.44 1.34
C CYS A 42 3.23 -20.62 2.18
N ALA A 43 4.09 -21.45 1.63
CA ALA A 43 4.73 -22.53 2.41
C ALA A 43 5.69 -21.86 3.41
N GLU A 44 5.82 -22.44 4.61
CA GLU A 44 6.83 -21.97 5.54
C GLU A 44 8.23 -22.09 4.90
N PRO A 45 9.12 -21.10 5.11
CA PRO A 45 10.46 -21.19 4.56
C PRO A 45 11.18 -22.39 5.11
N GLU A 46 11.69 -23.26 4.24
CA GLU A 46 12.55 -24.35 4.64
C GLU A 46 13.95 -23.80 4.93
N PHE A 47 14.58 -24.34 5.96
CA PHE A 47 15.93 -23.97 6.32
C PHE A 47 16.90 -24.20 5.16
N GLY A 48 17.64 -23.14 4.81
CA GLY A 48 18.63 -23.21 3.72
C GLY A 48 18.07 -22.99 2.32
N VAL A 49 16.74 -22.80 2.19
CA VAL A 49 16.12 -22.50 0.89
C VAL A 49 15.71 -21.03 0.87
N SER A 50 16.26 -20.28 -0.08
CA SER A 50 15.86 -18.91 -0.33
C SER A 50 14.66 -18.91 -1.26
N THR A 51 13.48 -18.62 -0.72
CA THR A 51 12.25 -18.53 -1.51
C THR A 51 11.71 -17.12 -1.46
N ASN A 52 11.27 -16.63 -2.63
CA ASN A 52 10.61 -15.34 -2.75
C ASN A 52 9.14 -15.59 -3.01
N TYR A 53 8.29 -15.00 -2.19
CA TYR A 53 6.84 -15.05 -2.36
C TYR A 53 6.33 -13.68 -2.73
N HIS A 54 5.35 -13.65 -3.63
CA HIS A 54 4.71 -12.41 -4.04
C HIS A 54 3.23 -12.51 -3.74
N TRP A 55 2.76 -11.71 -2.78
CA TRP A 55 1.35 -11.68 -2.40
C TRP A 55 0.65 -10.52 -3.09
N ILE A 56 -0.47 -10.80 -3.76
CA ILE A 56 -1.27 -9.80 -4.45
C ILE A 56 -2.72 -9.95 -4.01
N ASN A 57 -3.32 -8.84 -3.62
CA ASN A 57 -4.75 -8.78 -3.33
C ASN A 57 -5.39 -7.66 -4.14
N GLU A 58 -6.56 -7.92 -4.69
CA GLU A 58 -7.37 -6.93 -5.40
C GLU A 58 -8.60 -6.58 -4.56
N HIS A 59 -9.23 -5.46 -4.89
CA HIS A 59 -10.46 -4.99 -4.23
C HIS A 59 -10.26 -4.75 -2.73
N ILE A 60 -9.16 -4.14 -2.37
CA ILE A 60 -8.85 -3.78 -0.98
C ILE A 60 -9.33 -2.36 -0.70
N SER A 61 -10.06 -2.19 0.39
CA SER A 61 -10.53 -0.86 0.81
C SER A 61 -9.36 0.02 1.26
N LEU A 62 -9.37 1.28 0.85
CA LEU A 62 -8.39 2.27 1.25
C LEU A 62 -8.82 3.08 2.48
N ASN A 63 -9.96 2.73 3.08
CA ASN A 63 -10.52 3.51 4.19
C ASN A 63 -9.52 3.68 5.34
N ASN A 64 -8.93 2.59 5.82
CA ASN A 64 -7.98 2.67 6.93
C ASN A 64 -6.71 3.44 6.55
N PHE A 65 -6.21 3.23 5.34
CA PHE A 65 -5.06 3.98 4.81
C PHE A 65 -5.34 5.49 4.81
N LEU A 66 -6.49 5.90 4.30
CA LEU A 66 -6.86 7.31 4.24
C LEU A 66 -7.05 7.91 5.64
N GLN A 67 -7.61 7.14 6.58
CA GLN A 67 -7.73 7.58 7.97
C GLN A 67 -6.36 7.83 8.59
N MET A 68 -5.39 6.94 8.35
CA MET A 68 -4.04 7.11 8.85
C MET A 68 -3.36 8.34 8.25
N VAL A 69 -3.55 8.58 6.95
CA VAL A 69 -3.01 9.76 6.27
C VAL A 69 -3.58 11.04 6.89
N HIS A 70 -4.89 11.09 7.14
CA HIS A 70 -5.53 12.20 7.83
C HIS A 70 -4.96 12.41 9.24
N LYS A 71 -4.86 11.32 10.00
CA LYS A 71 -4.38 11.34 11.37
C LYS A 71 -2.93 11.83 11.48
N GLN A 72 -2.08 11.43 10.52
CA GLN A 72 -0.69 11.86 10.48
C GLN A 72 -0.50 13.26 9.89
N ALA A 73 -1.57 13.88 9.40
CA ALA A 73 -1.56 15.20 8.77
C ALA A 73 -0.59 15.29 7.59
N ILE A 74 -0.57 14.24 6.74
CA ILE A 74 0.30 14.17 5.56
C ILE A 74 -0.49 14.16 4.25
N LEU A 75 -1.67 14.79 4.22
CA LEU A 75 -2.54 14.79 3.05
C LEU A 75 -1.88 15.37 1.81
N ASP A 76 -1.15 16.47 1.95
CA ASP A 76 -0.48 17.11 0.81
C ASP A 76 0.62 16.23 0.26
N THR A 77 1.41 15.62 1.13
CA THR A 77 2.45 14.66 0.73
C THR A 77 1.83 13.45 0.04
N ALA A 78 0.73 12.93 0.59
CA ALA A 78 0.03 11.79 0.00
C ALA A 78 -0.47 12.11 -1.40
N LEU A 79 -1.08 13.28 -1.60
CA LEU A 79 -1.55 13.69 -2.92
C LEU A 79 -0.39 13.79 -3.91
N ASP A 80 0.70 14.42 -3.52
CA ASP A 80 1.88 14.56 -4.38
C ASP A 80 2.41 13.17 -4.80
N VAL A 81 2.60 12.27 -3.85
CA VAL A 81 3.14 10.93 -4.14
C VAL A 81 2.19 10.12 -5.02
N MET A 82 0.90 10.11 -4.68
CA MET A 82 -0.10 9.36 -5.44
C MET A 82 -0.29 9.90 -6.86
N SER A 83 0.05 11.16 -7.09
CA SER A 83 -0.07 11.80 -8.41
C SER A 83 1.18 11.68 -9.26
N MET A 84 2.33 11.36 -8.67
CA MET A 84 3.63 11.35 -9.38
C MET A 84 3.65 10.44 -10.59
N LYS A 85 3.02 9.27 -10.50
CA LYS A 85 3.00 8.28 -11.57
C LYS A 85 1.64 8.18 -12.26
N LEU A 86 0.79 9.18 -12.06
CA LEU A 86 -0.54 9.18 -12.64
C LEU A 86 -0.44 9.30 -14.17
N LYS A 87 -0.95 8.26 -14.87
CA LYS A 87 -0.94 8.18 -16.31
C LYS A 87 -2.01 7.21 -16.79
N ASN A 88 -2.77 7.59 -17.83
CA ASN A 88 -3.77 6.70 -18.43
C ASN A 88 -4.76 6.11 -17.42
N HIS A 89 -5.26 6.94 -16.52
CA HIS A 89 -6.21 6.54 -15.47
C HIS A 89 -5.66 5.50 -14.49
N LYS A 90 -4.34 5.45 -14.35
CA LYS A 90 -3.65 4.58 -13.41
C LYS A 90 -2.58 5.36 -12.64
N THR A 91 -2.38 4.97 -11.39
CA THR A 91 -1.24 5.44 -10.60
C THR A 91 -0.75 4.32 -9.70
N SER A 92 0.48 4.44 -9.25
CA SER A 92 1.04 3.50 -8.29
C SER A 92 1.99 4.23 -7.35
N PHE A 93 2.14 3.67 -6.16
CA PHE A 93 3.09 4.20 -5.19
C PHE A 93 3.50 3.08 -4.25
N GLN A 94 4.53 3.33 -3.45
CA GLN A 94 5.05 2.34 -2.51
C GLN A 94 5.06 2.90 -1.09
N LEU A 95 4.73 2.03 -0.14
CA LEU A 95 4.80 2.35 1.28
C LEU A 95 5.90 1.49 1.92
N LEU A 96 6.59 2.06 2.90
CA LEU A 96 7.62 1.32 3.63
C LEU A 96 6.99 0.40 4.66
N ARG A 97 7.26 -0.91 4.58
CA ARG A 97 6.74 -1.89 5.56
C ARG A 97 7.29 -1.61 6.94
N GLN A 98 8.51 -1.13 7.05
CA GLN A 98 9.12 -0.81 8.33
C GLN A 98 8.33 0.25 9.10
N ALA A 99 7.79 1.24 8.41
CA ALA A 99 6.92 2.23 9.04
C ALA A 99 5.57 1.63 9.45
N SER A 100 5.01 0.74 8.61
CA SER A 100 3.70 0.15 8.89
C SER A 100 3.72 -0.78 10.11
N ILE A 101 4.83 -1.40 10.43
CA ILE A 101 5.00 -2.17 11.67
C ILE A 101 4.74 -1.28 12.89
N ALA A 102 5.13 0.00 12.80
CA ALA A 102 4.88 0.98 13.85
C ALA A 102 3.53 1.71 13.70
N ASN A 103 2.63 1.19 12.86
CA ASN A 103 1.33 1.79 12.55
C ASN A 103 1.43 3.21 11.99
N LYS A 104 2.40 3.42 11.11
CA LYS A 104 2.62 4.72 10.45
C LYS A 104 2.70 4.55 8.94
N ILE A 105 2.38 5.64 8.23
CA ILE A 105 2.51 5.73 6.79
C ILE A 105 3.82 6.44 6.47
N ALA A 106 4.66 5.82 5.65
CA ALA A 106 5.82 6.46 5.06
C ALA A 106 5.93 6.00 3.61
N PHE A 107 6.02 6.96 2.69
CA PHE A 107 6.15 6.65 1.27
C PHE A 107 7.59 6.37 0.90
N ASN A 108 7.80 5.37 0.04
CA ASN A 108 9.11 5.09 -0.52
C ASN A 108 9.32 5.95 -1.76
N LEU A 109 10.19 6.93 -1.67
CA LEU A 109 10.50 7.86 -2.77
C LEU A 109 11.83 7.54 -3.44
N GLU A 110 12.59 6.61 -2.87
CA GLU A 110 13.89 6.21 -3.39
C GLU A 110 13.74 5.04 -4.36
N GLN A 111 14.65 4.96 -5.32
CA GLN A 111 14.75 3.79 -6.19
C GLN A 111 15.55 2.70 -5.48
N GLY A 112 15.13 1.45 -5.66
CA GLY A 112 15.77 0.31 -5.07
C GLY A 112 14.93 -0.36 -4.00
N ASN A 113 15.51 -1.34 -3.32
CA ASN A 113 14.83 -2.12 -2.29
C ASN A 113 15.24 -1.60 -0.91
N PRO A 114 14.36 -0.85 -0.23
CA PRO A 114 14.67 -0.39 1.12
C PRO A 114 14.72 -1.55 2.10
N LEU A 115 15.45 -1.35 3.19
CA LEU A 115 15.49 -2.32 4.28
C LEU A 115 14.08 -2.50 4.85
N GLY A 116 13.64 -3.74 4.99
CA GLY A 116 12.30 -4.08 5.46
C GLY A 116 11.24 -4.18 4.36
N GLY A 117 11.60 -3.85 3.10
CA GLY A 117 10.73 -4.02 1.95
C GLY A 117 9.64 -2.96 1.81
N VAL A 118 8.80 -3.13 0.79
CA VAL A 118 7.74 -2.17 0.46
C VAL A 118 6.40 -2.87 0.29
N ILE A 119 5.33 -2.07 0.43
CA ILE A 119 3.97 -2.43 0.04
C ILE A 119 3.68 -1.66 -1.25
N ASN A 120 3.38 -2.38 -2.33
CA ASN A 120 3.03 -1.74 -3.60
C ASN A 120 1.53 -1.51 -3.65
N VAL A 121 1.12 -0.30 -4.02
CA VAL A 121 -0.28 0.08 -4.19
C VAL A 121 -0.49 0.53 -5.61
N GLU A 122 -1.42 -0.11 -6.33
CA GLU A 122 -1.83 0.30 -7.66
C GLU A 122 -3.30 0.68 -7.65
N LEU A 123 -3.60 1.84 -8.21
CA LEU A 123 -4.95 2.38 -8.30
C LEU A 123 -5.28 2.67 -9.75
N SER A 124 -6.51 2.34 -10.16
CA SER A 124 -6.97 2.66 -11.51
C SER A 124 -8.46 2.97 -11.52
N GLY A 125 -8.85 3.86 -12.42
CA GLY A 125 -10.24 4.25 -12.58
C GLY A 125 -10.36 5.47 -13.48
N ASP A 126 -11.54 5.63 -14.11
CA ASP A 126 -11.75 6.74 -15.05
C ASP A 126 -11.64 8.11 -14.38
N ASN A 127 -11.99 8.19 -13.09
CA ASN A 127 -11.97 9.43 -12.31
C ASN A 127 -10.82 9.49 -11.31
N ILE A 128 -9.74 8.74 -11.55
CA ILE A 128 -8.68 8.59 -10.55
C ILE A 128 -8.08 9.94 -10.12
N ALA A 129 -7.87 10.87 -11.04
CA ALA A 129 -7.29 12.18 -10.70
C ALA A 129 -8.20 12.96 -9.74
N ASP A 130 -9.48 13.03 -10.06
CA ASP A 130 -10.47 13.71 -9.21
C ASP A 130 -10.64 12.99 -7.88
N TRP A 131 -10.61 11.66 -7.91
CA TRP A 131 -10.72 10.86 -6.69
C TRP A 131 -9.53 11.11 -5.74
N LEU A 132 -8.31 11.19 -6.27
CA LEU A 132 -7.12 11.48 -5.46
C LEU A 132 -7.25 12.83 -4.74
N GLU A 133 -7.72 13.86 -5.44
CA GLU A 133 -7.95 15.17 -4.83
C GLU A 133 -9.01 15.11 -3.74
N ALA A 134 -10.12 14.41 -4.01
CA ALA A 134 -11.20 14.27 -3.04
C ALA A 134 -10.76 13.48 -1.80
N ALA A 135 -9.99 12.41 -2.00
CA ALA A 135 -9.52 11.56 -0.90
C ALA A 135 -8.53 12.25 0.02
N THR A 136 -7.80 13.24 -0.51
CA THR A 136 -6.81 14.00 0.26
C THR A 136 -7.31 15.40 0.63
N TRP A 137 -8.60 15.65 0.43
CA TRP A 137 -9.18 16.94 0.75
C TRP A 137 -9.12 17.23 2.26
N HIS A 138 -8.72 18.43 2.60
CA HIS A 138 -8.76 18.90 3.99
C HIS A 138 -9.14 20.40 4.02
N LYS A 139 -9.78 20.79 5.10
CA LYS A 139 -10.03 22.22 5.36
C LYS A 139 -8.75 22.86 5.84
N GLY A 140 -8.15 23.67 5.01
CA GLY A 140 -6.92 24.28 5.44
C GLY A 140 -6.75 25.65 4.91
#